data_b970b798416b06023bb34f188417bdac
#
_entry.id   b970b798416b06023bb34f188417bdac
#
_cell.length_a   1.000
_cell.length_b   1.000
_cell.length_c   1.000
_cell.angle_alpha   90.00
_cell.angle_beta   90.00
_cell.angle_gamma   90.00
#
_symmetry.space_group_name_H-M   'P 1'
#
loop_
_entity.id
_entity.type
_entity.pdbx_description
1 polymer ?
#
loop_
_entity_poly.entity_id
_entity_poly.type
_entity_poly.pdbx_seq_one_letter_code
_entity_poly.pdbx_strand_id
1 'polypeptide(L)'
;MYTKNEILELKNRIIQLEKENKTLHETVEFLTHKLFGRSSEKTSVIAGQINLFNEVETESKPSAPEPTLREVANYRRKKFNGQRAELLKDIPHDTVICGLEEDERFCEKCGTSLVSIGREFIRTELEFIPAKVRVIDYYRESYECRKCRKEGLPYIEKSPMPYPVVQHSMASPSTVAHIMYEKFVDALPLYRQEKEWESLGVKLSRTTMSNWIMVAARDWLIPLTKLMHQKLIEEKYLHADETPVQVLMEPGRKNTSESYMWVYSTYAGSQTPIRLFDYKPSRSGNCPQKFLKGFKGYLHTDCYSGYNKVPGVIRCLCWTHLRRYFVEALPKDIKSPEATLPAIGIDFCNKLFSEEKLLVNLTPDERKMKRLETEKPILEVFWSWANSIKQSCLPKSRLGKAVDYAVKNKEGFMNYLMDGNCAISNNLSENSIRPFTIGRKNWLFSGSPRGAEASAAVYSIIETAKANGIEPYSYLKFLFKSLPGVQFEAHPEFLEEYLPWDPWVQSSCKKKA
;
A
#
# COMPACT_ATOMS: atom_id res chain seq x y z
N MET A 1 -13.12 -48.75 49.76
CA MET A 1 -12.22 -48.70 48.61
C MET A 1 -13.06 -48.61 47.36
N TYR A 2 -12.94 -47.55 46.56
CA TYR A 2 -13.68 -47.44 45.30
C TYR A 2 -13.15 -48.47 44.30
N THR A 3 -14.06 -49.07 43.55
CA THR A 3 -13.70 -50.01 42.47
C THR A 3 -13.06 -49.26 41.30
N LYS A 4 -12.28 -49.94 40.48
CA LYS A 4 -11.61 -49.39 39.30
C LYS A 4 -12.59 -48.73 38.29
N ASN A 5 -13.82 -49.26 38.22
CA ASN A 5 -14.89 -48.75 37.38
C ASN A 5 -15.51 -47.46 37.95
N GLU A 6 -15.70 -47.35 39.25
CA GLU A 6 -16.21 -46.13 39.90
C GLU A 6 -15.19 -44.96 39.74
N ILE A 7 -13.89 -45.23 39.81
CA ILE A 7 -12.84 -44.24 39.60
C ILE A 7 -12.83 -43.77 38.11
N LEU A 8 -13.10 -44.66 37.17
CA LEU A 8 -13.17 -44.31 35.74
C LEU A 8 -14.44 -43.48 35.46
N GLU A 9 -15.58 -43.83 36.05
CA GLU A 9 -16.81 -43.02 35.93
C GLU A 9 -16.64 -41.61 36.53
N LEU A 10 -16.02 -41.49 37.71
CA LEU A 10 -15.73 -40.21 38.31
C LEU A 10 -14.80 -39.37 37.48
N LYS A 11 -13.75 -39.96 36.89
CA LYS A 11 -12.85 -39.24 35.97
C LYS A 11 -13.60 -38.77 34.73
N ASN A 12 -14.42 -39.57 34.12
CA ASN A 12 -15.25 -39.19 32.97
C ASN A 12 -16.23 -38.07 33.33
N ARG A 13 -16.80 -38.12 34.52
CA ARG A 13 -17.71 -37.08 35.03
C ARG A 13 -16.97 -35.76 35.29
N ILE A 14 -15.75 -35.79 35.83
CA ILE A 14 -14.90 -34.61 36.02
C ILE A 14 -14.61 -33.99 34.66
N ILE A 15 -14.15 -34.76 33.67
CA ILE A 15 -13.88 -34.26 32.31
C ILE A 15 -15.12 -33.63 31.67
N GLN A 16 -16.29 -34.21 31.89
CA GLN A 16 -17.57 -33.69 31.38
C GLN A 16 -17.92 -32.37 32.09
N LEU A 17 -17.79 -32.28 33.41
CA LEU A 17 -18.06 -31.07 34.19
C LEU A 17 -17.08 -29.94 33.86
N GLU A 18 -15.82 -30.26 33.67
CA GLU A 18 -14.80 -29.26 33.21
C GLU A 18 -15.18 -28.71 31.84
N LYS A 19 -15.66 -29.55 30.92
CA LYS A 19 -16.12 -29.13 29.60
C LYS A 19 -17.37 -28.25 29.68
N GLU A 20 -18.35 -28.63 30.52
CA GLU A 20 -19.56 -27.82 30.75
C GLU A 20 -19.23 -26.48 31.42
N ASN A 21 -18.34 -26.46 32.40
CA ASN A 21 -17.91 -25.25 33.09
C ASN A 21 -17.19 -24.28 32.13
N LYS A 22 -16.34 -24.82 31.26
CA LYS A 22 -15.67 -24.01 30.20
C LYS A 22 -16.69 -23.39 29.24
N THR A 23 -17.70 -24.16 28.82
CA THR A 23 -18.79 -23.70 27.96
C THR A 23 -19.63 -22.61 28.62
N LEU A 24 -19.92 -22.76 29.92
CA LEU A 24 -20.63 -21.77 30.71
C LEU A 24 -19.83 -20.49 30.88
N HIS A 25 -18.53 -20.60 31.09
CA HIS A 25 -17.63 -19.42 31.22
C HIS A 25 -17.60 -18.61 29.93
N GLU A 26 -17.45 -19.28 28.78
CA GLU A 26 -17.50 -18.64 27.44
C GLU A 26 -18.87 -17.97 27.18
N THR A 27 -19.97 -18.59 27.67
CA THR A 27 -21.34 -18.04 27.55
C THR A 27 -21.50 -16.77 28.39
N VAL A 28 -21.03 -16.80 29.64
CA VAL A 28 -21.06 -15.64 30.54
C VAL A 28 -20.22 -14.49 29.97
N GLU A 29 -19.05 -14.78 29.48
CA GLU A 29 -18.18 -13.77 28.84
C GLU A 29 -18.86 -13.15 27.61
N PHE A 30 -19.47 -13.97 26.74
CA PHE A 30 -20.23 -13.51 25.59
C PHE A 30 -21.41 -12.61 25.99
N LEU A 31 -22.20 -13.02 26.99
CA LEU A 31 -23.35 -12.26 27.46
C LEU A 31 -22.92 -10.96 28.15
N THR A 32 -21.85 -10.97 28.92
CA THR A 32 -21.29 -9.80 29.57
C THR A 32 -20.78 -8.80 28.54
N HIS A 33 -20.08 -9.27 27.51
CA HIS A 33 -19.62 -8.39 26.41
C HIS A 33 -20.80 -7.84 25.59
N LYS A 34 -21.88 -8.61 25.41
CA LYS A 34 -23.09 -8.16 24.71
C LYS A 34 -23.88 -7.11 25.50
N LEU A 35 -23.91 -7.21 26.83
CA LEU A 35 -24.66 -6.32 27.70
C LEU A 35 -23.87 -5.05 28.11
N PHE A 36 -22.57 -5.18 28.30
CA PHE A 36 -21.72 -4.11 28.87
C PHE A 36 -20.56 -3.70 27.97
N GLY A 37 -20.33 -4.37 26.85
CA GLY A 37 -19.27 -4.03 25.90
C GLY A 37 -19.58 -2.71 25.19
N ARG A 38 -18.78 -1.66 25.43
CA ARG A 38 -18.85 -0.43 24.64
C ARG A 38 -18.53 -0.73 23.18
N SER A 39 -19.43 -0.37 22.28
CA SER A 39 -19.17 -0.35 20.84
C SER A 39 -18.26 0.84 20.49
N SER A 40 -17.01 0.82 20.92
CA SER A 40 -16.00 1.76 20.44
C SER A 40 -14.90 0.97 19.73
N GLU A 41 -14.59 1.38 18.51
CA GLU A 41 -13.45 0.90 17.70
C GLU A 41 -12.07 1.27 18.32
N LYS A 42 -11.90 1.04 19.61
CA LYS A 42 -10.57 1.05 20.22
C LYS A 42 -9.96 -0.32 20.04
N THR A 43 -9.30 -0.49 18.92
CA THR A 43 -8.41 -1.64 18.68
C THR A 43 -7.33 -1.63 19.76
N SER A 44 -7.34 -2.62 20.65
CA SER A 44 -6.22 -2.85 21.56
C SER A 44 -4.97 -3.13 20.71
N VAL A 45 -3.88 -2.46 21.03
CA VAL A 45 -2.58 -2.58 20.38
C VAL A 45 -2.15 -4.06 20.39
N ILE A 46 -2.18 -4.70 19.23
CA ILE A 46 -1.56 -6.02 19.04
C ILE A 46 -0.07 -5.76 18.83
N ALA A 47 0.79 -6.45 19.58
CA ALA A 47 2.24 -6.33 19.44
C ALA A 47 2.65 -6.51 17.96
N GLY A 48 3.21 -5.46 17.36
CA GLY A 48 3.58 -5.39 15.94
C GLY A 48 2.68 -4.49 15.07
N GLN A 49 1.61 -3.91 15.61
CA GLN A 49 0.80 -2.93 14.89
C GLN A 49 1.29 -1.51 15.24
N ILE A 50 1.91 -0.84 14.27
CA ILE A 50 2.38 0.55 14.40
C ILE A 50 1.17 1.45 14.68
N ASN A 51 1.19 2.16 15.80
CA ASN A 51 0.20 3.16 16.16
C ASN A 51 0.43 4.42 15.33
N LEU A 52 -0.40 4.66 14.32
CA LEU A 52 -0.24 5.74 13.34
C LEU A 52 -0.28 7.17 13.94
N PHE A 53 -0.75 7.32 15.18
CA PHE A 53 -0.92 8.63 15.83
C PHE A 53 0.15 8.96 16.86
N ASN A 54 0.98 7.98 17.26
CA ASN A 54 2.08 8.16 18.19
C ASN A 54 3.42 7.70 17.59
N GLU A 55 3.55 7.84 16.26
CA GLU A 55 4.75 7.39 15.53
C GLU A 55 6.02 8.01 16.13
N VAL A 56 5.99 9.31 16.39
CA VAL A 56 7.12 10.05 16.98
C VAL A 56 7.42 9.58 18.41
N GLU A 57 6.39 9.32 19.24
CA GLU A 57 6.58 8.84 20.62
C GLU A 57 6.95 7.36 20.67
N THR A 58 6.40 6.53 19.75
CA THR A 58 6.65 5.09 19.72
C THR A 58 8.01 4.75 19.11
N GLU A 59 8.48 5.57 18.17
CA GLU A 59 9.78 5.43 17.51
C GLU A 59 10.88 6.26 18.19
N SER A 60 10.51 7.26 19.01
CA SER A 60 11.50 8.02 19.78
C SER A 60 12.13 7.14 20.84
N LYS A 61 13.39 6.81 20.64
CA LYS A 61 14.26 6.21 21.65
C LYS A 61 15.28 7.28 22.05
N PRO A 62 15.11 7.95 23.21
CA PRO A 62 16.05 8.98 23.67
C PRO A 62 17.50 8.46 23.82
N SER A 63 17.64 7.14 23.93
CA SER A 63 18.93 6.43 24.01
C SER A 63 19.36 5.84 22.65
N ALA A 64 18.65 6.09 21.53
CA ALA A 64 19.09 5.61 20.22
C ALA A 64 20.38 6.35 19.85
N PRO A 65 21.50 5.63 19.62
CA PRO A 65 22.72 6.30 19.19
C PRO A 65 22.50 6.90 17.81
N GLU A 66 22.89 8.15 17.65
CA GLU A 66 23.03 8.72 16.32
C GLU A 66 23.95 7.84 15.46
N PRO A 67 23.79 7.83 14.13
CA PRO A 67 24.69 7.09 13.24
C PRO A 67 26.13 7.54 13.50
N THR A 68 26.90 6.75 14.24
CA THR A 68 28.25 7.14 14.71
C THR A 68 29.28 7.02 13.62
N LEU A 69 30.17 8.03 13.56
CA LEU A 69 31.38 8.07 12.73
C LEU A 69 32.58 7.33 13.36
N ARG A 70 32.52 6.95 14.65
CA ARG A 70 33.64 6.31 15.36
C ARG A 70 33.34 4.90 15.74
N GLU A 71 34.33 4.02 15.55
CA GLU A 71 34.36 2.66 16.06
C GLU A 71 34.43 2.64 17.58
N VAL A 72 33.43 2.07 18.23
CA VAL A 72 33.55 1.60 19.58
C VAL A 72 33.87 0.10 19.51
N ALA A 73 35.06 -0.24 19.96
CA ALA A 73 35.50 -1.63 20.09
C ALA A 73 34.58 -2.39 21.06
N ASN A 74 34.27 -3.64 20.71
CA ASN A 74 33.57 -4.66 21.45
C ASN A 74 32.04 -4.64 21.50
N TYR A 75 31.44 -4.99 20.31
CA TYR A 75 30.27 -5.88 20.25
C TYR A 75 30.28 -6.58 18.90
N ARG A 76 30.27 -7.93 18.86
CA ARG A 76 30.26 -8.70 17.61
C ARG A 76 28.88 -8.63 16.92
N ARG A 77 28.54 -7.49 16.33
CA ARG A 77 27.63 -7.40 15.19
C ARG A 77 28.50 -7.35 13.93
N LYS A 78 28.12 -8.09 12.87
CA LYS A 78 28.76 -7.91 11.56
C LYS A 78 28.58 -6.44 11.16
N LYS A 79 29.64 -5.64 11.31
CA LYS A 79 29.68 -4.27 10.83
C LYS A 79 29.77 -4.32 9.32
N PHE A 80 28.80 -3.76 8.63
CA PHE A 80 28.96 -3.32 7.24
C PHE A 80 29.74 -2.00 7.29
N ASN A 81 31.05 -2.08 7.08
CA ASN A 81 31.86 -0.89 6.81
C ASN A 81 31.34 -0.26 5.51
N GLY A 82 30.97 1.02 5.54
CA GLY A 82 30.53 1.75 4.36
C GLY A 82 29.03 2.10 4.28
N GLN A 83 28.19 1.70 5.24
CA GLN A 83 26.75 2.00 5.20
C GLN A 83 26.44 3.49 5.01
N ARG A 84 27.22 4.39 5.61
CA ARG A 84 27.03 5.83 5.48
C ARG A 84 27.48 6.37 4.11
N ALA A 85 28.61 5.88 3.60
CA ALA A 85 29.06 6.23 2.26
C ALA A 85 28.07 5.72 1.20
N GLU A 86 27.53 4.53 1.37
CA GLU A 86 26.49 3.98 0.52
C GLU A 86 25.18 4.77 0.60
N LEU A 87 24.78 5.20 1.81
CA LEU A 87 23.58 6.01 2.03
C LEU A 87 23.68 7.39 1.34
N LEU A 88 24.87 7.97 1.28
CA LEU A 88 25.10 9.34 0.78
C LEU A 88 25.64 9.40 -0.64
N LYS A 89 25.96 8.28 -1.29
CA LYS A 89 26.67 8.22 -2.57
C LYS A 89 26.01 9.00 -3.72
N ASP A 90 24.68 9.07 -3.70
CA ASP A 90 23.87 9.70 -4.76
C ASP A 90 23.42 11.12 -4.42
N ILE A 91 23.86 11.66 -3.27
CA ILE A 91 23.60 13.03 -2.84
C ILE A 91 24.77 13.89 -3.26
N PRO A 92 24.56 15.11 -3.86
CA PRO A 92 25.65 16.04 -4.13
C PRO A 92 26.45 16.38 -2.88
N HIS A 93 27.78 16.43 -3.00
CA HIS A 93 28.69 16.74 -1.90
C HIS A 93 29.36 18.09 -2.14
N ASP A 94 29.16 19.03 -1.22
CA ASP A 94 29.90 20.27 -1.15
C ASP A 94 30.97 20.18 -0.04
N THR A 95 32.16 20.77 -0.29
CA THR A 95 33.25 20.74 0.67
C THR A 95 33.48 22.14 1.23
N VAL A 96 33.30 22.28 2.54
CA VAL A 96 33.64 23.51 3.27
C VAL A 96 35.00 23.33 3.94
N ILE A 97 35.91 24.24 3.64
CA ILE A 97 37.26 24.25 4.22
C ILE A 97 37.33 25.40 5.23
N CYS A 98 37.42 25.04 6.52
CA CYS A 98 37.63 26.02 7.59
C CYS A 98 39.15 26.29 7.71
N GLY A 99 39.58 27.45 7.32
CA GLY A 99 40.96 27.92 7.46
C GLY A 99 41.05 29.05 8.47
N LEU A 100 42.26 29.37 8.92
CA LEU A 100 42.53 30.59 9.70
C LEU A 100 42.35 31.80 8.79
N GLU A 101 41.80 32.88 9.31
CA GLU A 101 41.78 34.17 8.62
C GLU A 101 43.20 34.68 8.34
N GLU A 102 43.39 35.62 7.42
CA GLU A 102 44.73 36.04 7.02
C GLU A 102 45.56 36.67 8.15
N ASP A 103 44.91 37.37 9.05
CA ASP A 103 45.48 37.97 10.24
C ASP A 103 45.82 36.97 11.36
N GLU A 104 45.22 35.78 11.33
CA GLU A 104 45.49 34.69 12.26
C GLU A 104 46.63 33.75 11.80
N ARG A 105 47.14 33.92 10.57
CA ARG A 105 48.14 33.02 9.98
C ARG A 105 49.56 33.38 10.35
N PHE A 106 49.80 33.80 11.58
CA PHE A 106 51.14 34.12 12.08
C PHE A 106 51.46 33.30 13.34
N CYS A 107 52.70 32.88 13.46
CA CYS A 107 53.17 32.16 14.61
C CYS A 107 53.26 33.09 15.84
N GLU A 108 52.51 32.79 16.90
CA GLU A 108 52.48 33.58 18.13
C GLU A 108 53.87 33.68 18.80
N LYS A 109 54.77 32.71 18.53
CA LYS A 109 56.12 32.67 19.15
C LYS A 109 57.19 33.49 18.41
N CYS A 110 57.12 33.60 17.08
CA CYS A 110 58.16 34.20 16.29
C CYS A 110 57.65 35.16 15.19
N GLY A 111 56.34 35.35 15.02
CA GLY A 111 55.74 36.25 14.05
C GLY A 111 55.82 35.78 12.60
N THR A 112 56.38 34.62 12.31
CA THR A 112 56.50 34.11 10.93
C THR A 112 55.15 33.59 10.45
N SER A 113 54.86 33.80 9.14
CA SER A 113 53.65 33.32 8.49
C SER A 113 53.51 31.78 8.57
N LEU A 114 52.34 31.31 8.95
CA LEU A 114 52.00 29.89 9.03
C LEU A 114 51.62 29.34 7.62
N VAL A 115 52.08 28.13 7.33
CA VAL A 115 51.81 27.43 6.09
C VAL A 115 50.91 26.25 6.38
N SER A 116 49.85 26.03 5.55
CA SER A 116 49.00 24.88 5.68
C SER A 116 49.75 23.57 5.42
N ILE A 117 49.69 22.63 6.33
CA ILE A 117 50.42 21.35 6.28
C ILE A 117 49.47 20.19 5.92
N GLY A 118 48.14 20.42 5.76
CA GLY A 118 47.20 19.40 5.41
C GLY A 118 45.77 19.74 5.80
N ARG A 119 44.88 18.82 5.56
CA ARG A 119 43.43 18.90 5.89
C ARG A 119 43.02 17.65 6.63
N GLU A 120 42.25 17.82 7.69
CA GLU A 120 41.65 16.73 8.46
C GLU A 120 40.14 16.74 8.24
N PHE A 121 39.56 15.55 7.97
CA PHE A 121 38.12 15.42 7.88
C PHE A 121 37.52 15.43 9.30
N ILE A 122 36.60 16.35 9.57
CA ILE A 122 35.98 16.52 10.88
C ILE A 122 34.60 15.85 10.92
N ARG A 123 33.69 16.26 10.01
CA ARG A 123 32.30 15.75 10.00
C ARG A 123 31.63 15.92 8.66
N THR A 124 30.52 15.20 8.47
CA THR A 124 29.55 15.42 7.38
C THR A 124 28.24 15.90 7.98
N GLU A 125 27.65 16.92 7.40
CA GLU A 125 26.31 17.43 7.72
C GLU A 125 25.40 17.24 6.51
N LEU A 126 24.08 17.07 6.76
CA LEU A 126 23.06 17.09 5.71
C LEU A 126 22.40 18.46 5.75
N GLU A 127 22.48 19.18 4.63
CA GLU A 127 21.78 20.45 4.47
C GLU A 127 20.46 20.25 3.71
N PHE A 128 19.36 20.77 4.26
CA PHE A 128 18.06 20.77 3.61
C PHE A 128 17.82 22.10 2.92
N ILE A 129 17.66 22.06 1.58
CA ILE A 129 17.32 23.23 0.77
C ILE A 129 15.81 23.22 0.52
N PRO A 130 15.05 24.20 1.04
CA PRO A 130 13.61 24.30 0.83
C PRO A 130 13.22 24.39 -0.64
N ALA A 131 12.01 23.88 -0.97
CA ALA A 131 11.46 23.96 -2.31
C ALA A 131 11.32 25.41 -2.79
N LYS A 132 11.54 25.64 -4.10
CA LYS A 132 11.42 26.95 -4.74
C LYS A 132 10.35 26.90 -5.84
N VAL A 133 9.53 27.94 -5.92
CA VAL A 133 8.55 28.14 -6.99
C VAL A 133 9.10 29.19 -7.97
N ARG A 134 8.88 28.97 -9.27
CA ARG A 134 9.19 29.95 -10.31
C ARG A 134 8.05 30.07 -11.30
N VAL A 135 7.84 31.25 -11.84
CA VAL A 135 6.89 31.51 -12.93
C VAL A 135 7.60 31.28 -14.28
N ILE A 136 6.89 30.69 -15.22
CA ILE A 136 7.36 30.49 -16.60
C ILE A 136 6.34 31.14 -17.53
N ASP A 137 6.76 32.17 -18.26
CA ASP A 137 5.96 32.85 -19.26
C ASP A 137 6.27 32.30 -20.63
N TYR A 138 5.24 31.88 -21.36
CA TYR A 138 5.37 31.35 -22.71
C TYR A 138 4.97 32.38 -23.74
N TYR A 139 5.83 32.66 -24.69
CA TYR A 139 5.60 33.54 -25.83
C TYR A 139 5.61 32.72 -27.12
N ARG A 140 4.72 33.08 -28.04
CA ARG A 140 4.64 32.48 -29.37
C ARG A 140 5.10 33.46 -30.40
N GLU A 141 6.09 33.09 -31.20
CA GLU A 141 6.49 33.87 -32.36
C GLU A 141 5.58 33.57 -33.56
N SER A 142 5.30 34.62 -34.34
CA SER A 142 4.56 34.53 -35.58
C SER A 142 5.47 35.02 -36.72
N TYR A 143 5.54 34.26 -37.78
CA TYR A 143 6.36 34.51 -38.95
C TYR A 143 5.49 34.85 -40.14
N GLU A 144 5.88 35.83 -40.94
CA GLU A 144 5.15 36.29 -42.13
C GLU A 144 5.97 36.11 -43.40
N CYS A 145 5.37 35.63 -44.47
CA CYS A 145 5.98 35.64 -45.79
C CYS A 145 5.81 37.01 -46.47
N ARG A 146 6.87 37.80 -46.50
CA ARG A 146 6.88 39.14 -47.10
C ARG A 146 6.56 39.13 -48.60
N LYS A 147 6.89 38.06 -49.35
CA LYS A 147 6.56 37.91 -50.77
C LYS A 147 5.06 37.74 -50.95
N CYS A 148 4.46 36.78 -50.28
CA CYS A 148 3.00 36.52 -50.36
C CYS A 148 2.20 37.76 -49.92
N ARG A 149 2.67 38.51 -48.93
CA ARG A 149 2.03 39.76 -48.52
C ARG A 149 2.01 40.79 -49.64
N LYS A 150 3.13 40.95 -50.37
CA LYS A 150 3.21 41.90 -51.53
C LYS A 150 2.29 41.46 -52.66
N GLU A 151 2.04 40.17 -52.83
CA GLU A 151 1.17 39.58 -53.83
C GLU A 151 -0.32 39.57 -53.43
N GLY A 152 -0.68 40.15 -52.26
CA GLY A 152 -2.03 40.25 -51.73
C GLY A 152 -2.57 39.00 -51.09
N LEU A 153 -1.75 37.97 -50.88
CA LEU A 153 -2.08 36.69 -50.26
C LEU A 153 -1.23 36.48 -48.97
N PRO A 154 -1.50 37.19 -47.87
CA PRO A 154 -0.69 37.11 -46.68
C PRO A 154 -0.64 35.69 -46.10
N TYR A 155 0.58 35.15 -45.92
CA TYR A 155 0.82 33.88 -45.26
C TYR A 155 1.51 34.14 -43.94
N ILE A 156 0.86 33.71 -42.85
CA ILE A 156 1.37 33.83 -41.48
C ILE A 156 1.42 32.44 -40.84
N GLU A 157 2.60 32.07 -40.36
CA GLU A 157 2.82 30.83 -39.64
C GLU A 157 3.17 31.15 -38.17
N LYS A 158 2.63 30.36 -37.25
CA LYS A 158 2.87 30.49 -35.82
C LYS A 158 3.65 29.29 -35.30
N SER A 159 4.67 29.53 -34.48
CA SER A 159 5.44 28.47 -33.83
C SER A 159 4.53 27.52 -33.05
N PRO A 160 4.83 26.19 -33.03
CA PRO A 160 4.12 25.26 -32.19
C PRO A 160 4.34 25.59 -30.70
N MET A 161 3.35 25.28 -29.87
CA MET A 161 3.39 25.48 -28.42
C MET A 161 3.14 24.18 -27.70
N PRO A 162 3.79 23.93 -26.56
CA PRO A 162 3.45 22.80 -25.71
C PRO A 162 1.99 22.86 -25.27
N TYR A 163 1.32 21.71 -25.30
CA TYR A 163 -0.06 21.62 -24.80
C TYR A 163 -0.09 21.74 -23.29
N PRO A 164 -1.01 22.54 -22.71
CA PRO A 164 -1.15 22.64 -21.27
C PRO A 164 -1.80 21.39 -20.68
N VAL A 165 -1.44 21.02 -19.45
CA VAL A 165 -2.05 19.90 -18.71
C VAL A 165 -3.53 20.18 -18.42
N VAL A 166 -3.83 21.42 -18.01
CA VAL A 166 -5.17 21.93 -17.75
C VAL A 166 -5.35 23.21 -18.54
N GLN A 167 -6.33 23.23 -19.44
CA GLN A 167 -6.62 24.38 -20.30
C GLN A 167 -6.96 25.62 -19.44
N HIS A 168 -6.52 26.78 -19.91
CA HIS A 168 -6.79 28.09 -19.29
C HIS A 168 -6.39 28.18 -17.80
N SER A 169 -5.29 27.52 -17.41
CA SER A 169 -4.80 27.51 -16.02
C SER A 169 -3.28 27.76 -15.96
N MET A 170 -2.78 28.08 -14.75
CA MET A 170 -1.33 28.13 -14.45
C MET A 170 -0.78 26.75 -14.09
N ALA A 171 -1.53 25.68 -14.26
CA ALA A 171 -1.13 24.31 -13.90
C ALA A 171 -0.03 23.81 -14.82
N SER A 172 1.22 23.79 -14.34
CA SER A 172 2.31 23.12 -15.03
C SER A 172 2.32 21.61 -14.76
N PRO A 173 2.96 20.78 -15.59
CA PRO A 173 3.16 19.35 -15.33
C PRO A 173 3.77 19.07 -13.95
N SER A 174 4.76 19.88 -13.53
CA SER A 174 5.43 19.72 -12.24
C SER A 174 4.53 20.11 -11.06
N THR A 175 3.74 21.17 -11.20
CA THR A 175 2.82 21.63 -10.13
C THR A 175 1.71 20.62 -9.89
N VAL A 176 1.06 20.11 -10.94
CA VAL A 176 -0.01 19.11 -10.80
C VAL A 176 0.55 17.81 -10.22
N ALA A 177 1.72 17.37 -10.70
CA ALA A 177 2.39 16.19 -10.17
C ALA A 177 2.74 16.35 -8.69
N HIS A 178 3.24 17.52 -8.27
CA HIS A 178 3.57 17.81 -6.87
C HIS A 178 2.34 17.78 -5.97
N ILE A 179 1.26 18.47 -6.35
CA ILE A 179 0.00 18.48 -5.61
C ILE A 179 -0.57 17.06 -5.44
N MET A 180 -0.50 16.24 -6.50
CA MET A 180 -0.94 14.85 -6.43
C MET A 180 0.00 14.01 -5.55
N TYR A 181 1.31 14.16 -5.69
CA TYR A 181 2.30 13.42 -4.90
C TYR A 181 2.10 13.67 -3.40
N GLU A 182 2.08 14.92 -2.98
CA GLU A 182 1.84 15.29 -1.59
C GLU A 182 0.53 14.75 -1.03
N LYS A 183 -0.56 14.83 -1.82
CA LYS A 183 -1.85 14.34 -1.36
C LYS A 183 -1.92 12.82 -1.29
N PHE A 184 -1.41 12.10 -2.27
CA PHE A 184 -1.68 10.66 -2.45
C PHE A 184 -0.50 9.78 -2.03
N VAL A 185 0.74 10.31 -1.95
CA VAL A 185 1.91 9.60 -1.44
C VAL A 185 2.18 9.99 0.01
N ASP A 186 2.28 11.31 0.29
CA ASP A 186 2.62 11.83 1.61
C ASP A 186 1.38 12.06 2.49
N ALA A 187 0.19 11.74 1.94
CA ALA A 187 -1.09 11.85 2.62
C ALA A 187 -1.41 13.26 3.15
N LEU A 188 -0.84 14.32 2.54
CA LEU A 188 -1.02 15.72 2.91
C LEU A 188 -2.32 16.29 2.34
N PRO A 189 -3.34 16.67 3.16
CA PRO A 189 -4.59 17.22 2.66
C PRO A 189 -4.39 18.57 1.94
N LEU A 190 -5.23 18.84 0.92
CA LEU A 190 -5.14 20.09 0.15
C LEU A 190 -5.24 21.36 1.02
N TYR A 191 -5.93 21.27 2.16
CA TYR A 191 -5.98 22.38 3.13
C TYR A 191 -4.59 22.72 3.71
N ARG A 192 -3.74 21.71 3.94
CA ARG A 192 -2.37 21.94 4.43
C ARG A 192 -1.46 22.42 3.30
N GLN A 193 -1.61 21.86 2.10
CA GLN A 193 -0.90 22.33 0.91
C GLN A 193 -1.23 23.79 0.57
N GLU A 194 -2.48 24.23 0.76
CA GLU A 194 -2.88 25.64 0.57
C GLU A 194 -2.03 26.60 1.42
N LYS A 195 -1.77 26.22 2.69
CA LYS A 195 -0.89 27.00 3.59
C LYS A 195 0.58 26.93 3.18
N GLU A 196 1.03 25.78 2.69
CA GLU A 196 2.38 25.63 2.18
C GLU A 196 2.61 26.53 0.97
N TRP A 197 1.72 26.50 -0.03
CA TRP A 197 1.77 27.39 -1.19
C TRP A 197 1.75 28.87 -0.78
N GLU A 198 0.96 29.24 0.22
CA GLU A 198 0.95 30.60 0.76
C GLU A 198 2.31 30.98 1.36
N SER A 199 2.97 30.07 2.08
CA SER A 199 4.31 30.31 2.63
C SER A 199 5.39 30.48 1.56
N LEU A 200 5.16 29.89 0.38
CA LEU A 200 6.03 30.06 -0.82
C LEU A 200 5.67 31.31 -1.63
N GLY A 201 4.73 32.15 -1.13
CA GLY A 201 4.31 33.39 -1.78
C GLY A 201 3.23 33.24 -2.85
N VAL A 202 2.63 32.06 -3.00
CA VAL A 202 1.59 31.78 -4.01
C VAL A 202 0.24 31.50 -3.37
N LYS A 203 -0.76 32.35 -3.62
CA LYS A 203 -2.15 32.11 -3.18
C LYS A 203 -2.84 31.08 -4.09
N LEU A 204 -2.68 29.82 -3.80
CA LEU A 204 -3.28 28.70 -4.54
C LEU A 204 -4.35 28.02 -3.69
N SER A 205 -5.63 28.23 -4.01
CA SER A 205 -6.72 27.68 -3.20
C SER A 205 -6.85 26.16 -3.35
N ARG A 206 -7.26 25.48 -2.26
CA ARG A 206 -7.61 24.05 -2.28
C ARG A 206 -8.65 23.69 -3.35
N THR A 207 -9.58 24.61 -3.66
CA THR A 207 -10.56 24.42 -4.73
C THR A 207 -9.90 24.35 -6.10
N THR A 208 -8.95 25.27 -6.37
CA THR A 208 -8.17 25.27 -7.61
C THR A 208 -7.35 24.00 -7.74
N MET A 209 -6.62 23.60 -6.69
CA MET A 209 -5.85 22.35 -6.67
C MET A 209 -6.74 21.14 -6.90
N SER A 210 -7.91 21.06 -6.25
CA SER A 210 -8.87 19.96 -6.46
C SER A 210 -9.37 19.91 -7.90
N ASN A 211 -9.69 21.05 -8.51
CA ASN A 211 -10.09 21.11 -9.91
C ASN A 211 -8.99 20.64 -10.85
N TRP A 212 -7.74 21.02 -10.61
CA TRP A 212 -6.60 20.56 -11.41
C TRP A 212 -6.42 19.04 -11.31
N ILE A 213 -6.53 18.48 -10.09
CA ILE A 213 -6.49 17.02 -9.90
C ILE A 213 -7.60 16.34 -10.70
N MET A 214 -8.85 16.83 -10.58
CA MET A 214 -9.98 16.19 -11.25
C MET A 214 -9.88 16.25 -12.78
N VAL A 215 -9.47 17.40 -13.33
CA VAL A 215 -9.29 17.57 -14.79
C VAL A 215 -8.14 16.70 -15.29
N ALA A 216 -6.97 16.79 -14.65
CA ALA A 216 -5.82 15.99 -15.06
C ALA A 216 -6.05 14.47 -14.91
N ALA A 217 -6.78 14.04 -13.88
CA ALA A 217 -7.16 12.64 -13.74
C ALA A 217 -8.12 12.19 -14.85
N ARG A 218 -9.17 13.00 -15.15
CA ARG A 218 -10.15 12.69 -16.19
C ARG A 218 -9.49 12.59 -17.57
N ASP A 219 -8.67 13.58 -17.93
CA ASP A 219 -8.18 13.74 -19.29
C ASP A 219 -6.96 12.83 -19.58
N TRP A 220 -6.12 12.56 -18.58
CA TRP A 220 -4.84 11.87 -18.80
C TRP A 220 -4.70 10.54 -18.06
N LEU A 221 -5.18 10.42 -16.82
CA LEU A 221 -4.93 9.22 -16.01
C LEU A 221 -6.01 8.15 -16.18
N ILE A 222 -7.28 8.52 -16.26
CA ILE A 222 -8.38 7.56 -16.46
C ILE A 222 -8.25 6.80 -17.78
N PRO A 223 -7.90 7.41 -18.94
CA PRO A 223 -7.64 6.65 -20.17
C PRO A 223 -6.53 5.60 -19.98
N LEU A 224 -5.44 5.96 -19.31
CA LEU A 224 -4.32 5.05 -19.06
C LEU A 224 -4.71 3.90 -18.08
N THR A 225 -5.49 4.20 -17.03
CA THR A 225 -5.99 3.16 -16.12
C THR A 225 -6.97 2.19 -16.81
N LYS A 226 -7.73 2.65 -17.80
CA LYS A 226 -8.57 1.76 -18.63
C LYS A 226 -7.73 0.78 -19.45
N LEU A 227 -6.62 1.23 -20.03
CA LEU A 227 -5.69 0.33 -20.74
C LEU A 227 -5.06 -0.66 -19.75
N MET A 228 -4.60 -0.19 -18.59
CA MET A 228 -4.07 -1.08 -17.53
C MET A 228 -5.12 -2.11 -17.09
N HIS A 229 -6.41 -1.74 -17.04
CA HIS A 229 -7.48 -2.69 -16.72
C HIS A 229 -7.60 -3.80 -17.77
N GLN A 230 -7.48 -3.49 -19.06
CA GLN A 230 -7.48 -4.51 -20.11
C GLN A 230 -6.32 -5.51 -19.92
N LYS A 231 -5.13 -5.01 -19.61
CA LYS A 231 -3.96 -5.86 -19.33
C LYS A 231 -4.14 -6.68 -18.03
N LEU A 232 -4.77 -6.09 -17.00
CA LEU A 232 -5.00 -6.78 -15.73
C LEU A 232 -5.94 -7.98 -15.89
N ILE A 233 -7.00 -7.88 -16.65
CA ILE A 233 -7.96 -9.00 -16.85
C ILE A 233 -7.39 -10.15 -17.71
N GLU A 234 -6.30 -9.94 -18.43
CA GLU A 234 -5.56 -10.96 -19.18
C GLU A 234 -4.64 -11.81 -18.29
N GLU A 235 -4.36 -11.36 -17.08
CA GLU A 235 -3.51 -12.07 -16.11
C GLU A 235 -4.16 -13.35 -15.60
N LYS A 236 -3.34 -14.31 -15.15
CA LYS A 236 -3.82 -15.59 -14.59
C LYS A 236 -4.10 -15.52 -13.09
N TYR A 237 -3.42 -14.61 -12.36
CA TYR A 237 -3.47 -14.51 -10.90
C TYR A 237 -3.74 -13.07 -10.48
N LEU A 238 -4.86 -12.86 -9.80
CA LEU A 238 -5.21 -11.57 -9.26
C LEU A 238 -5.46 -11.65 -7.76
N HIS A 239 -5.29 -10.50 -7.13
CA HIS A 239 -5.66 -10.24 -5.75
C HIS A 239 -6.70 -9.12 -5.72
N ALA A 240 -7.66 -9.20 -4.83
CA ALA A 240 -8.66 -8.15 -4.64
C ALA A 240 -8.97 -7.93 -3.16
N ASP A 241 -9.25 -6.68 -2.84
CA ASP A 241 -9.66 -6.24 -1.50
C ASP A 241 -10.50 -4.97 -1.62
N GLU A 242 -11.23 -4.58 -0.55
CA GLU A 242 -12.00 -3.34 -0.53
C GLU A 242 -11.99 -2.71 0.86
N THR A 243 -12.15 -1.39 0.88
CA THR A 243 -12.23 -0.61 2.13
C THR A 243 -13.36 0.42 2.04
N PRO A 244 -14.10 0.68 3.14
CA PRO A 244 -15.13 1.71 3.13
C PRO A 244 -14.52 3.10 2.89
N VAL A 245 -15.27 3.95 2.22
CA VAL A 245 -14.98 5.37 2.03
C VAL A 245 -16.27 6.17 2.10
N GLN A 246 -16.25 7.29 2.80
CA GLN A 246 -17.36 8.23 2.78
C GLN A 246 -17.24 9.14 1.57
N VAL A 247 -18.32 9.24 0.79
CA VAL A 247 -18.41 10.16 -0.35
C VAL A 247 -19.66 11.01 -0.18
N LEU A 248 -19.45 12.33 -0.23
CA LEU A 248 -20.54 13.27 -0.13
C LEU A 248 -21.21 13.47 -1.49
N MET A 249 -22.39 14.06 -1.50
CA MET A 249 -23.13 14.43 -2.72
C MET A 249 -23.31 13.27 -3.72
N GLU A 250 -23.43 12.04 -3.23
CA GLU A 250 -23.85 10.91 -4.08
C GLU A 250 -25.34 11.04 -4.43
N PRO A 251 -25.73 10.98 -5.70
CA PRO A 251 -27.13 11.10 -6.10
C PRO A 251 -28.01 10.05 -5.42
N GLY A 252 -29.10 10.49 -4.76
CA GLY A 252 -30.07 9.60 -4.11
C GLY A 252 -29.59 8.90 -2.84
N ARG A 253 -28.44 9.31 -2.26
CA ARG A 253 -27.89 8.69 -1.04
C ARG A 253 -27.63 9.74 0.03
N LYS A 254 -27.69 9.33 1.29
CA LYS A 254 -27.32 10.18 2.43
C LYS A 254 -25.80 10.34 2.49
N ASN A 255 -25.31 11.49 2.92
CA ASN A 255 -23.88 11.74 3.10
C ASN A 255 -23.19 10.81 4.11
N THR A 256 -23.97 10.14 4.99
CA THR A 256 -23.48 9.15 5.95
C THR A 256 -23.43 7.72 5.37
N SER A 257 -23.84 7.52 4.11
CA SER A 257 -23.80 6.20 3.47
C SER A 257 -22.36 5.78 3.21
N GLU A 258 -22.05 4.51 3.50
CA GLU A 258 -20.75 3.95 3.17
C GLU A 258 -20.68 3.59 1.69
N SER A 259 -19.64 4.08 1.04
CA SER A 259 -19.19 3.68 -0.29
C SER A 259 -17.88 2.93 -0.16
N TYR A 260 -17.35 2.38 -1.24
CA TYR A 260 -16.18 1.51 -1.17
C TYR A 260 -15.15 1.87 -2.22
N MET A 261 -13.89 1.80 -1.80
CA MET A 261 -12.74 1.78 -2.68
C MET A 261 -12.27 0.33 -2.80
N TRP A 262 -12.37 -0.22 -3.99
CA TRP A 262 -11.88 -1.55 -4.35
C TRP A 262 -10.46 -1.44 -4.87
N VAL A 263 -9.64 -2.46 -4.62
CA VAL A 263 -8.31 -2.59 -5.21
C VAL A 263 -8.19 -3.96 -5.89
N TYR A 264 -7.63 -3.95 -7.09
CA TYR A 264 -7.32 -5.15 -7.86
C TYR A 264 -5.85 -5.12 -8.23
N SER A 265 -5.15 -6.21 -7.97
CA SER A 265 -3.69 -6.28 -8.10
C SER A 265 -3.29 -7.53 -8.85
N THR A 266 -2.31 -7.43 -9.74
CA THR A 266 -1.61 -8.61 -10.26
C THR A 266 -0.82 -9.28 -9.14
N TYR A 267 -0.45 -10.55 -9.31
CA TYR A 267 0.37 -11.26 -8.32
C TYR A 267 1.82 -10.73 -8.27
N ALA A 268 2.59 -11.15 -7.26
CA ALA A 268 3.94 -10.62 -7.02
C ALA A 268 4.95 -10.99 -8.12
N GLY A 269 4.73 -12.07 -8.86
CA GLY A 269 5.61 -12.53 -9.95
C GLY A 269 5.20 -12.04 -11.34
N SER A 270 4.21 -11.13 -11.46
CA SER A 270 3.82 -10.56 -12.76
C SER A 270 4.96 -9.72 -13.33
N GLN A 271 5.18 -9.84 -14.65
CA GLN A 271 6.15 -9.02 -15.37
C GLN A 271 5.63 -7.60 -15.59
N THR A 272 4.34 -7.41 -15.49
CA THR A 272 3.65 -6.13 -15.60
C THR A 272 2.82 -5.86 -14.34
N PRO A 273 3.47 -5.52 -13.21
CA PRO A 273 2.77 -5.28 -11.96
C PRO A 273 1.75 -4.15 -12.08
N ILE A 274 0.48 -4.45 -11.83
CA ILE A 274 -0.64 -3.50 -11.89
C ILE A 274 -1.34 -3.44 -10.53
N ARG A 275 -1.74 -2.23 -10.11
CA ARG A 275 -2.55 -1.94 -8.92
C ARG A 275 -3.66 -0.97 -9.33
N LEU A 276 -4.90 -1.43 -9.46
CA LEU A 276 -6.02 -0.60 -9.85
C LEU A 276 -6.98 -0.39 -8.71
N PHE A 277 -7.34 0.87 -8.49
CA PHE A 277 -8.38 1.27 -7.56
C PHE A 277 -9.65 1.59 -8.32
N ASP A 278 -10.80 1.20 -7.75
CA ASP A 278 -12.11 1.41 -8.34
C ASP A 278 -13.11 1.86 -7.28
N TYR A 279 -13.60 3.08 -7.40
CA TYR A 279 -14.63 3.61 -6.52
C TYR A 279 -16.01 3.08 -6.91
N LYS A 280 -16.75 2.59 -5.91
CA LYS A 280 -18.16 2.17 -6.07
C LYS A 280 -19.01 2.62 -4.87
N PRO A 281 -20.28 3.04 -5.13
CA PRO A 281 -21.18 3.48 -4.07
C PRO A 281 -21.72 2.33 -3.21
N SER A 282 -21.26 1.09 -3.38
CA SER A 282 -21.71 -0.04 -2.58
C SER A 282 -20.66 -1.14 -2.50
N ARG A 283 -20.81 -2.03 -1.48
CA ARG A 283 -20.05 -3.27 -1.35
C ARG A 283 -20.70 -4.45 -2.10
N SER A 284 -21.64 -4.18 -3.01
CA SER A 284 -22.32 -5.26 -3.73
C SER A 284 -21.37 -6.12 -4.56
N GLY A 285 -21.58 -7.45 -4.56
CA GLY A 285 -20.82 -8.37 -5.41
C GLY A 285 -20.96 -8.11 -6.91
N ASN A 286 -21.91 -7.27 -7.34
CA ASN A 286 -21.99 -6.80 -8.71
C ASN A 286 -20.81 -5.87 -9.10
N CYS A 287 -20.13 -5.25 -8.10
CA CYS A 287 -18.98 -4.40 -8.34
C CYS A 287 -17.79 -5.22 -8.88
N PRO A 288 -17.27 -6.22 -8.13
CA PRO A 288 -16.19 -7.06 -8.64
C PRO A 288 -16.62 -7.89 -9.85
N GLN A 289 -17.89 -8.31 -9.95
CA GLN A 289 -18.39 -9.02 -11.12
C GLN A 289 -18.27 -8.19 -12.43
N LYS A 290 -18.59 -6.89 -12.35
CA LYS A 290 -18.47 -5.99 -13.50
C LYS A 290 -17.02 -5.66 -13.82
N PHE A 291 -16.22 -5.36 -12.78
CA PHE A 291 -14.82 -4.98 -12.96
C PHE A 291 -13.99 -6.15 -13.53
N LEU A 292 -14.18 -7.36 -13.01
CA LEU A 292 -13.46 -8.56 -13.43
C LEU A 292 -14.16 -9.30 -14.60
N LYS A 293 -15.05 -8.63 -15.33
CA LYS A 293 -15.72 -9.25 -16.49
C LYS A 293 -14.67 -9.67 -17.55
N GLY A 294 -14.63 -10.96 -17.85
CA GLY A 294 -13.67 -11.54 -18.80
C GLY A 294 -12.45 -12.19 -18.14
N PHE A 295 -12.15 -11.86 -16.90
CA PHE A 295 -11.06 -12.51 -16.14
C PHE A 295 -11.39 -13.99 -15.88
N LYS A 296 -10.39 -14.85 -16.10
CA LYS A 296 -10.45 -16.29 -15.80
C LYS A 296 -9.13 -16.71 -15.18
N GLY A 297 -9.18 -17.20 -13.96
CA GLY A 297 -7.96 -17.62 -13.28
C GLY A 297 -8.13 -17.68 -11.76
N TYR A 298 -7.04 -17.48 -11.04
CA TYR A 298 -7.02 -17.52 -9.58
C TYR A 298 -7.23 -16.13 -8.99
N LEU A 299 -8.25 -16.00 -8.13
CA LEU A 299 -8.59 -14.75 -7.47
C LEU A 299 -8.37 -14.86 -5.95
N HIS A 300 -7.35 -14.19 -5.45
CA HIS A 300 -7.03 -14.13 -4.01
C HIS A 300 -7.85 -13.03 -3.33
N THR A 301 -8.59 -13.40 -2.29
CA THR A 301 -9.47 -12.48 -1.54
C THR A 301 -9.58 -12.90 -0.07
N ASP A 302 -10.26 -12.09 0.73
CA ASP A 302 -10.89 -12.56 1.96
C ASP A 302 -12.11 -13.48 1.63
N CYS A 303 -12.86 -13.90 2.67
CA CYS A 303 -14.07 -14.72 2.46
C CYS A 303 -15.33 -13.89 2.17
N TYR A 304 -15.22 -12.63 1.82
CA TYR A 304 -16.41 -11.85 1.47
C TYR A 304 -17.18 -12.51 0.32
N SER A 305 -18.48 -12.78 0.55
CA SER A 305 -19.32 -13.54 -0.38
C SER A 305 -19.59 -12.82 -1.70
N GLY A 306 -19.39 -11.50 -1.75
CA GLY A 306 -19.56 -10.70 -2.97
C GLY A 306 -18.70 -11.18 -4.13
N TYR A 307 -17.50 -11.69 -3.85
CA TYR A 307 -16.61 -12.23 -4.88
C TYR A 307 -17.10 -13.54 -5.50
N ASN A 308 -18.06 -14.26 -4.87
CA ASN A 308 -18.68 -15.45 -5.46
C ASN A 308 -19.47 -15.14 -6.74
N LYS A 309 -19.82 -13.86 -6.99
CA LYS A 309 -20.50 -13.45 -8.21
C LYS A 309 -19.60 -13.33 -9.43
N VAL A 310 -18.28 -13.38 -9.26
CA VAL A 310 -17.32 -13.34 -10.36
C VAL A 310 -17.28 -14.72 -11.03
N PRO A 311 -17.75 -14.85 -12.27
CA PRO A 311 -17.85 -16.17 -12.91
C PRO A 311 -16.49 -16.65 -13.43
N GLY A 312 -16.26 -17.98 -13.39
CA GLY A 312 -15.10 -18.60 -14.02
C GLY A 312 -13.78 -18.41 -13.29
N VAL A 313 -13.80 -17.99 -12.01
CA VAL A 313 -12.60 -17.82 -11.18
C VAL A 313 -12.46 -18.93 -10.14
N ILE A 314 -11.23 -19.30 -9.84
CA ILE A 314 -10.87 -20.15 -8.72
C ILE A 314 -10.47 -19.24 -7.56
N ARG A 315 -11.29 -19.20 -6.51
CA ARG A 315 -11.01 -18.34 -5.36
C ARG A 315 -9.98 -18.98 -4.45
N CYS A 316 -8.90 -18.25 -4.14
CA CYS A 316 -7.92 -18.60 -3.12
C CYS A 316 -8.13 -17.68 -1.90
N LEU A 317 -8.44 -18.27 -0.75
CA LEU A 317 -8.80 -17.52 0.45
C LEU A 317 -7.61 -17.30 1.36
N CYS A 318 -7.58 -16.13 2.01
CA CYS A 318 -6.48 -15.65 2.82
C CYS A 318 -6.36 -16.34 4.18
N TRP A 319 -5.32 -17.12 4.40
CA TRP A 319 -5.01 -17.77 5.68
C TRP A 319 -4.67 -16.77 6.79
N THR A 320 -4.18 -15.56 6.46
CA THR A 320 -3.96 -14.50 7.45
C THR A 320 -5.27 -14.08 8.12
N HIS A 321 -6.36 -13.97 7.35
CA HIS A 321 -7.69 -13.68 7.90
C HIS A 321 -8.18 -14.81 8.82
N LEU A 322 -8.03 -16.06 8.42
CA LEU A 322 -8.39 -17.19 9.29
C LEU A 322 -7.58 -17.17 10.59
N ARG A 323 -6.27 -16.94 10.51
CA ARG A 323 -5.42 -16.81 11.69
C ARG A 323 -5.89 -15.68 12.62
N ARG A 324 -6.32 -14.54 12.06
CA ARG A 324 -6.86 -13.41 12.84
C ARG A 324 -8.09 -13.83 13.64
N TYR A 325 -9.03 -14.59 13.06
CA TYR A 325 -10.18 -15.11 13.79
C TYR A 325 -9.78 -15.98 15.00
N PHE A 326 -8.77 -16.83 14.88
CA PHE A 326 -8.26 -17.61 16.00
C PHE A 326 -7.56 -16.73 17.05
N VAL A 327 -6.79 -15.69 16.63
CA VAL A 327 -6.16 -14.73 17.55
C VAL A 327 -7.23 -13.97 18.35
N GLU A 328 -8.29 -13.53 17.71
CA GLU A 328 -9.41 -12.84 18.35
C GLU A 328 -10.18 -13.75 19.32
N ALA A 329 -10.11 -15.06 19.12
CA ALA A 329 -10.71 -16.06 19.98
C ALA A 329 -9.86 -16.45 21.19
N LEU A 330 -8.59 -15.99 21.28
CA LEU A 330 -7.76 -16.23 22.46
C LEU A 330 -8.37 -15.58 23.70
N PRO A 331 -8.42 -16.30 24.82
CA PRO A 331 -8.82 -15.72 26.10
C PRO A 331 -7.77 -14.68 26.56
N LYS A 332 -8.24 -13.55 27.09
CA LYS A 332 -7.35 -12.45 27.51
C LYS A 332 -6.69 -12.64 28.86
N ASP A 333 -7.29 -13.50 29.72
CA ASP A 333 -6.97 -13.56 31.14
C ASP A 333 -6.35 -14.91 31.61
N ILE A 334 -5.83 -15.72 30.67
CA ILE A 334 -5.25 -17.02 30.98
C ILE A 334 -3.72 -16.93 30.97
N LYS A 335 -3.08 -17.43 32.07
CA LYS A 335 -1.62 -17.47 32.23
C LYS A 335 -0.89 -18.36 31.19
N SER A 336 -1.57 -19.32 30.58
CA SER A 336 -1.01 -20.24 29.56
C SER A 336 -2.00 -20.39 28.38
N PRO A 337 -2.06 -19.40 27.49
CA PRO A 337 -2.97 -19.44 26.33
C PRO A 337 -2.64 -20.58 25.34
N GLU A 338 -1.43 -21.14 25.40
CA GLU A 338 -0.88 -22.14 24.48
C GLU A 338 -1.64 -23.47 24.49
N ALA A 339 -2.28 -23.83 25.60
CA ALA A 339 -3.08 -25.05 25.73
C ALA A 339 -4.54 -24.89 25.26
N THR A 340 -4.92 -23.74 24.75
CA THR A 340 -6.29 -23.45 24.34
C THR A 340 -6.57 -23.87 22.90
N LEU A 341 -7.83 -24.21 22.58
CA LEU A 341 -8.23 -24.55 21.21
C LEU A 341 -7.91 -23.44 20.20
N PRO A 342 -8.13 -22.13 20.48
CA PRO A 342 -7.68 -21.07 19.57
C PRO A 342 -6.17 -21.10 19.30
N ALA A 343 -5.34 -21.36 20.32
CA ALA A 343 -3.88 -21.43 20.15
C ALA A 343 -3.46 -22.59 19.23
N ILE A 344 -4.16 -23.73 19.29
CA ILE A 344 -3.94 -24.85 18.35
C ILE A 344 -4.26 -24.40 16.92
N GLY A 345 -5.35 -23.67 16.68
CA GLY A 345 -5.68 -23.11 15.37
C GLY A 345 -4.64 -22.13 14.86
N ILE A 346 -4.07 -21.30 15.75
CA ILE A 346 -2.97 -20.38 15.42
C ILE A 346 -1.70 -21.16 15.06
N ASP A 347 -1.38 -22.23 15.79
CA ASP A 347 -0.21 -23.06 15.54
C ASP A 347 -0.25 -23.72 14.15
N PHE A 348 -1.40 -24.25 13.74
CA PHE A 348 -1.57 -24.76 12.37
C PHE A 348 -1.28 -23.67 11.32
N CYS A 349 -1.85 -22.47 11.49
CA CYS A 349 -1.58 -21.35 10.58
C CYS A 349 -0.09 -20.98 10.58
N ASN A 350 0.56 -20.93 11.74
CA ASN A 350 1.97 -20.59 11.85
C ASN A 350 2.86 -21.65 11.18
N LYS A 351 2.54 -22.94 11.29
CA LYS A 351 3.24 -24.03 10.59
C LYS A 351 3.15 -23.84 9.08
N LEU A 352 1.96 -23.56 8.53
CA LEU A 352 1.81 -23.30 7.09
C LEU A 352 2.62 -22.09 6.64
N PHE A 353 2.60 -20.98 7.36
CA PHE A 353 3.42 -19.81 7.03
C PHE A 353 4.92 -20.06 7.17
N SER A 354 5.33 -20.96 8.05
CA SER A 354 6.75 -21.33 8.21
C SER A 354 7.22 -22.19 7.03
N GLU A 355 6.43 -23.14 6.58
CA GLU A 355 6.70 -23.93 5.37
C GLU A 355 6.79 -23.01 4.14
N GLU A 356 5.80 -22.13 3.92
CA GLU A 356 5.80 -21.18 2.80
C GLU A 356 7.07 -20.32 2.71
N LYS A 357 7.65 -19.92 3.85
CA LYS A 357 8.91 -19.17 3.87
C LYS A 357 10.09 -19.96 3.29
N LEU A 358 10.08 -21.29 3.45
CA LEU A 358 11.13 -22.15 2.90
C LEU A 358 10.99 -22.31 1.39
N LEU A 359 9.79 -22.08 0.85
CA LEU A 359 9.47 -22.31 -0.56
C LEU A 359 9.66 -21.06 -1.44
N VAL A 360 10.03 -19.92 -0.87
CA VAL A 360 10.03 -18.62 -1.55
C VAL A 360 10.94 -18.56 -2.79
N ASN A 361 12.07 -19.29 -2.75
CA ASN A 361 13.06 -19.31 -3.83
C ASN A 361 12.85 -20.44 -4.85
N LEU A 362 11.82 -21.28 -4.67
CA LEU A 362 11.51 -22.37 -5.58
C LEU A 362 10.73 -21.86 -6.81
N THR A 363 10.90 -22.56 -7.92
CA THR A 363 10.04 -22.36 -9.09
C THR A 363 8.59 -22.68 -8.76
N PRO A 364 7.60 -22.16 -9.51
CA PRO A 364 6.20 -22.44 -9.25
C PRO A 364 5.86 -23.94 -9.22
N ASP A 365 6.44 -24.74 -10.12
CA ASP A 365 6.18 -26.18 -10.16
C ASP A 365 6.80 -26.90 -8.96
N GLU A 366 8.05 -26.58 -8.60
CA GLU A 366 8.69 -27.12 -7.40
C GLU A 366 7.93 -26.70 -6.13
N ARG A 367 7.47 -25.44 -6.05
CA ARG A 367 6.68 -24.96 -4.93
C ARG A 367 5.36 -25.72 -4.80
N LYS A 368 4.65 -25.94 -5.91
CA LYS A 368 3.44 -26.75 -5.94
C LYS A 368 3.70 -28.17 -5.41
N MET A 369 4.75 -28.83 -5.90
CA MET A 369 5.09 -30.20 -5.45
C MET A 369 5.43 -30.22 -3.97
N LYS A 370 6.23 -29.27 -3.49
CA LYS A 370 6.59 -29.19 -2.06
C LYS A 370 5.39 -28.91 -1.17
N ARG A 371 4.47 -28.02 -1.55
CA ARG A 371 3.21 -27.81 -0.82
C ARG A 371 2.39 -29.08 -0.67
N LEU A 372 2.32 -29.90 -1.71
CA LEU A 372 1.63 -31.19 -1.67
C LEU A 372 2.32 -32.19 -0.74
N GLU A 373 3.65 -32.10 -0.62
CA GLU A 373 4.46 -32.97 0.25
C GLU A 373 4.42 -32.52 1.71
N THR A 374 4.59 -31.21 2.02
CA THR A 374 4.80 -30.69 3.37
C THR A 374 3.54 -30.04 3.97
N GLU A 375 2.79 -29.24 3.21
CA GLU A 375 1.66 -28.49 3.73
C GLU A 375 0.33 -29.25 3.68
N LYS A 376 0.10 -30.04 2.62
CA LYS A 376 -1.11 -30.84 2.50
C LYS A 376 -1.35 -31.77 3.71
N PRO A 377 -0.36 -32.49 4.26
CA PRO A 377 -0.54 -33.26 5.48
C PRO A 377 -0.93 -32.40 6.70
N ILE A 378 -0.33 -31.20 6.84
CA ILE A 378 -0.70 -30.26 7.92
C ILE A 378 -2.16 -29.84 7.76
N LEU A 379 -2.60 -29.54 6.55
CA LEU A 379 -3.98 -29.18 6.23
C LEU A 379 -4.96 -30.31 6.50
N GLU A 380 -4.63 -31.54 6.18
CA GLU A 380 -5.48 -32.71 6.47
C GLU A 380 -5.70 -32.88 7.97
N VAL A 381 -4.67 -32.74 8.78
CA VAL A 381 -4.76 -32.76 10.25
C VAL A 381 -5.57 -31.56 10.75
N PHE A 382 -5.33 -30.36 10.22
CA PHE A 382 -6.10 -29.15 10.56
C PHE A 382 -7.61 -29.34 10.29
N TRP A 383 -7.99 -29.85 9.12
CA TRP A 383 -9.39 -30.06 8.78
C TRP A 383 -10.05 -31.14 9.62
N SER A 384 -9.34 -32.20 9.97
CA SER A 384 -9.82 -33.24 10.90
C SER A 384 -10.09 -32.63 12.28
N TRP A 385 -9.13 -31.86 12.80
CA TRP A 385 -9.25 -31.15 14.06
C TRP A 385 -10.42 -30.14 14.04
N ALA A 386 -10.50 -29.27 13.03
CA ALA A 386 -11.54 -28.26 12.92
C ALA A 386 -12.94 -28.87 12.88
N ASN A 387 -13.13 -29.99 12.15
CA ASN A 387 -14.39 -30.73 12.11
C ASN A 387 -14.72 -31.36 13.47
N SER A 388 -13.74 -31.92 14.18
CA SER A 388 -13.96 -32.55 15.48
C SER A 388 -14.44 -31.56 16.55
N ILE A 389 -13.89 -30.34 16.57
CA ILE A 389 -14.26 -29.30 17.54
C ILE A 389 -15.52 -28.51 17.15
N LYS A 390 -15.94 -28.55 15.89
CA LYS A 390 -17.10 -27.79 15.39
C LYS A 390 -18.37 -28.05 16.16
N GLN A 391 -18.65 -29.32 16.49
CA GLN A 391 -19.86 -29.73 17.22
C GLN A 391 -19.81 -29.30 18.69
N SER A 392 -18.61 -29.12 19.27
CA SER A 392 -18.43 -28.76 20.68
C SER A 392 -18.26 -27.25 20.90
N CYS A 393 -18.14 -26.45 19.85
CA CYS A 393 -18.05 -25.00 19.95
C CYS A 393 -19.44 -24.35 19.93
N LEU A 394 -19.66 -23.36 20.80
CA LEU A 394 -20.83 -22.48 20.70
C LEU A 394 -20.81 -21.71 19.38
N PRO A 395 -21.84 -21.81 18.51
CA PRO A 395 -21.80 -21.23 17.16
C PRO A 395 -21.56 -19.73 17.12
N LYS A 396 -21.95 -18.98 18.16
CA LYS A 396 -21.81 -17.52 18.26
C LYS A 396 -20.57 -17.07 19.04
N SER A 397 -19.83 -18.01 19.67
CA SER A 397 -18.56 -17.70 20.33
C SER A 397 -17.50 -17.27 19.29
N ARG A 398 -16.44 -16.61 19.73
CA ARG A 398 -15.33 -16.23 18.84
C ARG A 398 -14.67 -17.45 18.20
N LEU A 399 -14.42 -18.50 19.00
CA LEU A 399 -13.89 -19.76 18.49
C LEU A 399 -14.87 -20.44 17.52
N GLY A 400 -16.16 -20.52 17.85
CA GLY A 400 -17.18 -21.09 16.96
C GLY A 400 -17.26 -20.37 15.62
N LYS A 401 -17.13 -19.04 15.61
CA LYS A 401 -17.03 -18.25 14.37
C LYS A 401 -15.77 -18.57 13.57
N ALA A 402 -14.61 -18.71 14.22
CA ALA A 402 -13.35 -19.04 13.54
C ALA A 402 -13.43 -20.43 12.88
N VAL A 403 -13.94 -21.42 13.60
CA VAL A 403 -14.10 -22.80 13.10
C VAL A 403 -15.14 -22.88 11.99
N ASP A 404 -16.28 -22.20 12.15
CA ASP A 404 -17.33 -22.17 11.12
C ASP A 404 -16.84 -21.45 9.84
N TYR A 405 -16.10 -20.35 9.99
CA TYR A 405 -15.44 -19.64 8.89
C TYR A 405 -14.47 -20.55 8.13
N ALA A 406 -13.62 -21.32 8.84
CA ALA A 406 -12.71 -22.28 8.23
C ALA A 406 -13.47 -23.37 7.47
N VAL A 407 -14.36 -24.11 8.18
CA VAL A 407 -15.00 -25.30 7.61
C VAL A 407 -15.92 -24.99 6.44
N LYS A 408 -16.69 -23.88 6.49
CA LYS A 408 -17.55 -23.45 5.39
C LYS A 408 -16.79 -23.09 4.13
N ASN A 409 -15.55 -22.63 4.27
CA ASN A 409 -14.75 -22.12 3.15
C ASN A 409 -13.54 -23.03 2.83
N LYS A 410 -13.56 -24.30 3.27
CA LYS A 410 -12.46 -25.26 3.14
C LYS A 410 -11.89 -25.29 1.72
N GLU A 411 -12.72 -25.42 0.69
CA GLU A 411 -12.28 -25.50 -0.70
C GLU A 411 -11.43 -24.28 -1.08
N GLY A 412 -11.91 -23.05 -0.79
CA GLY A 412 -11.18 -21.82 -1.09
C GLY A 412 -9.84 -21.71 -0.37
N PHE A 413 -9.73 -22.25 0.87
CA PHE A 413 -8.46 -22.31 1.59
C PHE A 413 -7.49 -23.35 1.04
N MET A 414 -7.97 -24.35 0.33
CA MET A 414 -7.15 -25.39 -0.30
C MET A 414 -6.69 -25.03 -1.71
N ASN A 415 -7.38 -24.11 -2.38
CA ASN A 415 -7.17 -23.83 -3.80
C ASN A 415 -5.76 -23.30 -4.14
N TYR A 416 -5.05 -22.68 -3.19
CA TYR A 416 -3.66 -22.23 -3.43
C TYR A 416 -2.70 -23.39 -3.70
N LEU A 417 -3.02 -24.61 -3.29
CA LEU A 417 -2.24 -25.81 -3.59
C LEU A 417 -2.29 -26.21 -5.08
N MET A 418 -3.26 -25.70 -5.83
CA MET A 418 -3.46 -26.09 -7.23
C MET A 418 -2.38 -25.53 -8.14
N ASP A 419 -1.76 -24.39 -7.76
CA ASP A 419 -0.73 -23.74 -8.56
C ASP A 419 0.30 -23.03 -7.68
N GLY A 420 1.60 -23.20 -7.98
CA GLY A 420 2.69 -22.65 -7.17
C GLY A 420 2.81 -21.11 -7.22
N ASN A 421 2.14 -20.44 -8.16
CA ASN A 421 2.05 -18.97 -8.19
C ASN A 421 0.95 -18.42 -7.27
N CYS A 422 0.02 -19.26 -6.83
CA CYS A 422 -0.99 -18.85 -5.87
C CYS A 422 -0.35 -18.53 -4.52
N ALA A 423 -0.76 -17.44 -3.89
CA ALA A 423 -0.30 -17.06 -2.56
C ALA A 423 -1.21 -17.67 -1.48
N ILE A 424 -0.61 -18.04 -0.33
CA ILE A 424 -1.37 -18.50 0.85
C ILE A 424 -2.16 -17.35 1.52
N SER A 425 -1.80 -16.10 1.23
CA SER A 425 -2.41 -14.91 1.84
C SER A 425 -2.75 -13.84 0.82
N ASN A 426 -3.63 -12.91 1.20
CA ASN A 426 -4.00 -11.74 0.41
C ASN A 426 -3.23 -10.47 0.84
N ASN A 427 -2.09 -10.62 1.52
CA ASN A 427 -1.29 -9.50 2.03
C ASN A 427 -0.88 -8.51 0.94
N LEU A 428 -0.74 -8.96 -0.31
CA LEU A 428 -0.42 -8.09 -1.44
C LEU A 428 -1.49 -7.02 -1.66
N SER A 429 -2.79 -7.39 -1.67
CA SER A 429 -3.89 -6.43 -1.77
C SER A 429 -4.01 -5.56 -0.53
N GLU A 430 -3.85 -6.15 0.66
CA GLU A 430 -3.87 -5.41 1.92
C GLU A 430 -2.77 -4.33 1.94
N ASN A 431 -1.57 -4.63 1.48
CA ASN A 431 -0.49 -3.65 1.35
C ASN A 431 -0.77 -2.62 0.24
N SER A 432 -1.41 -3.03 -0.86
CA SER A 432 -1.77 -2.12 -1.96
C SER A 432 -2.84 -1.11 -1.53
N ILE A 433 -3.82 -1.51 -0.70
CA ILE A 433 -4.89 -0.61 -0.24
C ILE A 433 -4.48 0.28 0.94
N ARG A 434 -3.40 -0.07 1.66
CA ARG A 434 -2.92 0.64 2.86
C ARG A 434 -2.66 2.13 2.63
N PRO A 435 -1.99 2.59 1.53
CA PRO A 435 -1.78 4.03 1.27
C PRO A 435 -3.09 4.81 1.22
N PHE A 436 -4.13 4.24 0.60
CA PHE A 436 -5.47 4.84 0.59
C PHE A 436 -6.07 4.94 2.00
N THR A 437 -5.96 3.88 2.81
CA THR A 437 -6.51 3.87 4.17
C THR A 437 -5.79 4.85 5.10
N ILE A 438 -4.49 5.04 4.93
CA ILE A 438 -3.69 6.05 5.62
C ILE A 438 -4.14 7.45 5.22
N GLY A 439 -4.17 7.72 3.92
CA GLY A 439 -4.61 9.01 3.38
C GLY A 439 -6.02 9.38 3.83
N ARG A 440 -6.96 8.43 3.77
CA ARG A 440 -8.34 8.62 4.23
C ARG A 440 -8.43 9.09 5.69
N LYS A 441 -7.56 8.67 6.58
CA LYS A 441 -7.51 9.15 7.97
C LYS A 441 -7.18 10.65 8.07
N ASN A 442 -6.52 11.21 7.06
CA ASN A 442 -6.15 12.62 7.02
C ASN A 442 -7.22 13.52 6.40
N TRP A 443 -7.88 13.08 5.31
CA TRP A 443 -8.92 13.89 4.64
C TRP A 443 -10.36 13.41 4.90
N LEU A 444 -10.58 12.29 5.57
CA LEU A 444 -11.83 11.70 6.06
C LEU A 444 -12.81 11.25 4.96
N PHE A 445 -13.11 12.08 3.96
CA PHE A 445 -14.12 11.82 2.94
C PHE A 445 -13.72 12.39 1.58
N SER A 446 -14.40 11.94 0.52
CA SER A 446 -14.39 12.58 -0.79
C SER A 446 -15.60 13.50 -0.93
N GLY A 447 -15.41 14.71 -1.49
CA GLY A 447 -16.49 15.69 -1.62
C GLY A 447 -17.56 15.31 -2.65
N SER A 448 -17.23 14.45 -3.63
CA SER A 448 -18.13 14.02 -4.69
C SER A 448 -17.70 12.69 -5.30
N PRO A 449 -18.61 11.98 -6.02
CA PRO A 449 -18.27 10.79 -6.81
C PRO A 449 -17.12 11.04 -7.79
N ARG A 450 -17.14 12.15 -8.52
CA ARG A 450 -16.05 12.53 -9.45
C ARG A 450 -14.70 12.67 -8.75
N GLY A 451 -14.69 13.24 -7.53
CA GLY A 451 -13.48 13.33 -6.71
C GLY A 451 -12.99 11.96 -6.24
N ALA A 452 -13.89 11.03 -5.93
CA ALA A 452 -13.56 9.65 -5.57
C ALA A 452 -13.00 8.87 -6.77
N GLU A 453 -13.59 9.02 -7.96
CA GLU A 453 -13.09 8.44 -9.21
C GLU A 453 -11.70 8.98 -9.59
N ALA A 454 -11.50 10.30 -9.49
CA ALA A 454 -10.19 10.91 -9.70
C ALA A 454 -9.15 10.37 -8.71
N SER A 455 -9.53 10.25 -7.43
CA SER A 455 -8.63 9.66 -6.42
C SER A 455 -8.29 8.21 -6.74
N ALA A 456 -9.26 7.39 -7.19
CA ALA A 456 -9.02 6.01 -7.62
C ALA A 456 -8.00 5.95 -8.77
N ALA A 457 -8.15 6.81 -9.78
CA ALA A 457 -7.22 6.88 -10.91
C ALA A 457 -5.81 7.29 -10.46
N VAL A 458 -5.68 8.31 -9.62
CA VAL A 458 -4.37 8.77 -9.13
C VAL A 458 -3.68 7.70 -8.29
N TYR A 459 -4.41 7.04 -7.36
CA TYR A 459 -3.85 5.91 -6.60
C TYR A 459 -3.44 4.75 -7.51
N SER A 460 -4.24 4.44 -8.54
CA SER A 460 -3.90 3.39 -9.52
C SER A 460 -2.57 3.68 -10.22
N ILE A 461 -2.37 4.90 -10.68
CA ILE A 461 -1.13 5.32 -11.33
C ILE A 461 0.05 5.27 -10.36
N ILE A 462 -0.09 5.82 -9.17
CA ILE A 462 0.97 5.89 -8.15
C ILE A 462 1.37 4.50 -7.68
N GLU A 463 0.42 3.67 -7.30
CA GLU A 463 0.72 2.35 -6.74
C GLU A 463 1.21 1.37 -7.83
N THR A 464 0.75 1.54 -9.08
CA THR A 464 1.32 0.79 -10.22
C THR A 464 2.74 1.24 -10.51
N ALA A 465 3.05 2.54 -10.47
CA ALA A 465 4.40 3.06 -10.63
C ALA A 465 5.35 2.47 -9.57
N LYS A 466 4.96 2.53 -8.29
CA LYS A 466 5.74 1.94 -7.18
C LYS A 466 5.97 0.44 -7.37
N ALA A 467 4.96 -0.31 -7.82
CA ALA A 467 5.06 -1.74 -8.07
C ALA A 467 6.05 -2.08 -9.20
N ASN A 468 6.27 -1.14 -10.13
CA ASN A 468 7.24 -1.24 -11.23
C ASN A 468 8.60 -0.58 -10.92
N GLY A 469 8.87 -0.17 -9.68
CA GLY A 469 10.12 0.44 -9.27
C GLY A 469 10.34 1.87 -9.79
N ILE A 470 9.27 2.55 -10.22
CA ILE A 470 9.29 3.91 -10.74
C ILE A 470 9.01 4.91 -9.61
N GLU A 471 9.66 6.06 -9.64
CA GLU A 471 9.42 7.17 -8.74
C GLU A 471 8.10 7.88 -9.13
N PRO A 472 7.07 7.94 -8.24
CA PRO A 472 5.73 8.40 -8.59
C PRO A 472 5.65 9.86 -9.06
N TYR A 473 6.40 10.79 -8.44
CA TYR A 473 6.42 12.19 -8.87
C TYR A 473 6.97 12.34 -10.28
N SER A 474 8.08 11.68 -10.57
CA SER A 474 8.71 11.69 -11.89
C SER A 474 7.77 11.12 -12.95
N TYR A 475 7.06 10.04 -12.62
CA TYR A 475 6.10 9.44 -13.54
C TYR A 475 4.88 10.33 -13.79
N LEU A 476 4.26 10.89 -12.76
CA LEU A 476 3.16 11.84 -12.92
C LEU A 476 3.59 13.05 -13.76
N LYS A 477 4.77 13.62 -13.47
CA LYS A 477 5.32 14.74 -14.24
C LYS A 477 5.58 14.37 -15.69
N PHE A 478 6.11 13.17 -15.95
CA PHE A 478 6.32 12.63 -17.28
C PHE A 478 5.00 12.51 -18.04
N LEU A 479 3.97 11.89 -17.45
CA LEU A 479 2.66 11.75 -18.06
C LEU A 479 2.05 13.12 -18.42
N PHE A 480 2.06 14.06 -17.48
CA PHE A 480 1.50 15.39 -17.71
C PHE A 480 2.31 16.25 -18.70
N LYS A 481 3.57 15.94 -18.91
CA LYS A 481 4.39 16.59 -19.93
C LYS A 481 4.17 16.01 -21.33
N SER A 482 3.94 14.70 -21.42
CA SER A 482 4.01 13.96 -22.69
C SER A 482 2.65 13.56 -23.25
N LEU A 483 1.62 13.32 -22.43
CA LEU A 483 0.27 12.96 -22.90
C LEU A 483 -0.52 14.11 -23.55
N PRO A 484 -0.41 15.39 -23.07
CA PRO A 484 -1.14 16.47 -23.73
C PRO A 484 -0.73 16.63 -25.19
N GLY A 485 -1.71 16.54 -26.10
CA GLY A 485 -1.52 16.58 -27.55
C GLY A 485 -1.44 15.22 -28.22
N VAL A 486 -1.31 14.13 -27.48
CA VAL A 486 -1.38 12.76 -28.02
C VAL A 486 -2.82 12.42 -28.37
N GLN A 487 -3.05 11.93 -29.59
CA GLN A 487 -4.40 11.60 -30.10
C GLN A 487 -4.82 10.16 -29.71
N PHE A 488 -4.72 9.81 -28.46
CA PHE A 488 -5.06 8.47 -27.97
C PHE A 488 -6.57 8.17 -27.96
N GLU A 489 -7.44 9.17 -28.13
CA GLU A 489 -8.88 8.93 -28.33
C GLU A 489 -9.16 8.26 -29.67
N ALA A 490 -8.42 8.64 -30.71
CA ALA A 490 -8.47 8.02 -32.03
C ALA A 490 -7.56 6.79 -32.14
N HIS A 491 -6.46 6.77 -31.39
CA HIS A 491 -5.38 5.79 -31.42
C HIS A 491 -5.05 5.32 -30.00
N PRO A 492 -5.90 4.47 -29.37
CA PRO A 492 -5.69 4.00 -28.01
C PRO A 492 -4.34 3.29 -27.78
N GLU A 493 -3.78 2.69 -28.84
CA GLU A 493 -2.47 2.03 -28.84
C GLU A 493 -1.32 2.96 -28.48
N PHE A 494 -1.44 4.26 -28.71
CA PHE A 494 -0.41 5.24 -28.32
C PHE A 494 -0.21 5.33 -26.82
N LEU A 495 -1.20 4.91 -26.02
CA LEU A 495 -1.06 4.85 -24.56
C LEU A 495 -0.12 3.73 -24.07
N GLU A 496 0.19 2.73 -24.91
CA GLU A 496 1.04 1.60 -24.49
C GLU A 496 2.46 2.07 -24.15
N GLU A 497 2.99 3.07 -24.87
CA GLU A 497 4.31 3.67 -24.62
C GLU A 497 4.42 4.44 -23.28
N TYR A 498 3.28 4.71 -22.65
CA TYR A 498 3.20 5.42 -21.36
C TYR A 498 3.00 4.50 -20.16
N LEU A 499 2.92 3.19 -20.39
CA LEU A 499 2.75 2.21 -19.30
C LEU A 499 4.02 2.09 -18.46
N PRO A 500 3.91 1.87 -17.14
CA PRO A 500 5.05 1.89 -16.21
C PRO A 500 6.17 0.90 -16.51
N TRP A 501 5.89 -0.17 -17.24
CA TRP A 501 6.88 -1.18 -17.65
C TRP A 501 7.49 -0.92 -19.03
N ASP A 502 7.04 0.11 -19.73
CA ASP A 502 7.63 0.50 -21.00
C ASP A 502 9.09 0.97 -20.83
N PRO A 503 10.02 0.56 -21.70
CA PRO A 503 11.44 0.94 -21.61
C PRO A 503 11.68 2.44 -21.59
N TRP A 504 10.90 3.24 -22.33
CA TRP A 504 11.03 4.70 -22.33
C TRP A 504 10.64 5.29 -20.97
N VAL A 505 9.52 4.82 -20.39
CA VAL A 505 9.08 5.23 -19.05
C VAL A 505 10.10 4.81 -18.00
N GLN A 506 10.57 3.55 -18.07
CA GLN A 506 11.58 3.02 -17.14
C GLN A 506 12.86 3.84 -17.16
N SER A 507 13.34 4.24 -18.34
CA SER A 507 14.56 5.07 -18.46
C SER A 507 14.36 6.51 -17.99
N SER A 508 13.14 7.06 -18.20
CA SER A 508 12.82 8.46 -17.89
C SER A 508 12.45 8.70 -16.41
N CYS A 509 11.90 7.68 -15.74
CA CYS A 509 11.25 7.82 -14.43
C CYS A 509 11.82 6.88 -13.36
N LYS A 510 12.92 6.17 -13.63
CA LYS A 510 13.52 5.23 -12.68
C LYS A 510 13.85 5.92 -11.36
N LYS A 511 13.54 5.28 -10.26
CA LYS A 511 13.96 5.74 -8.94
C LYS A 511 15.49 5.86 -8.94
N LYS A 512 16.00 7.04 -8.62
CA LYS A 512 17.44 7.19 -8.39
C LYS A 512 17.82 6.28 -7.23
N ALA A 513 18.76 5.39 -7.48
CA ALA A 513 19.23 4.41 -6.50
C ALA A 513 19.82 5.09 -5.28
#